data_96da21a8916fcf0d508367e5eeb82284
#
_entry.id   96da21a8916fcf0d508367e5eeb82284
#
_cell.length_a   1.000
_cell.length_b   1.000
_cell.length_c   1.000
_cell.angle_alpha   90.00
_cell.angle_beta   90.00
_cell.angle_gamma   90.00
#
_symmetry.space_group_name_H-M   'P 1'
#
loop_
_entity.id
_entity.type
_entity.pdbx_description
1 polymer ?
#
loop_
_entity_poly.entity_id
_entity_poly.type
_entity_poly.pdbx_seq_one_letter_code
_entity_poly.pdbx_strand_id
1 'polypeptide(L)'
;SPQFTYAIGIWLNRVIRRESSTIFFCVCPDYAHKDGKYTFDSLGDGIGLVAARAQNIIPKLHAFFAKRDIEISFVVAVADFEGRDDVTCKKVGLTEEGFYARLRSSQQCFLEGFTEDIRLTTPFITEMGPWDMFVIEGEERVAGGDISGVFSVPDHVFEYIVDSRAPLVHRWYGEGVDVVSVVLSQAAQYFAVGRITESLNNPLIVGMESPVMSLFYQIGTKSLDDARPVLYLKKQNY
;
A
#
# COMPACT_ATOMS: atom_id res chain seq x y z
N SER A 1 15.35 -1.64 -10.15
CA SER A 1 15.31 -2.05 -11.58
C SER A 1 15.32 -0.79 -12.45
N PRO A 2 15.97 -0.76 -13.63
CA PRO A 2 16.00 0.39 -14.54
C PRO A 2 14.61 0.93 -14.87
N GLN A 3 13.62 0.08 -14.92
CA GLN A 3 12.23 0.43 -15.27
C GLN A 3 11.55 1.28 -14.18
N PHE A 4 11.75 0.97 -12.90
CA PHE A 4 11.26 1.83 -11.81
C PHE A 4 11.90 3.21 -11.85
N THR A 5 13.18 3.28 -12.19
CA THR A 5 13.90 4.55 -12.38
C THR A 5 13.28 5.36 -13.52
N TYR A 6 12.86 4.69 -14.60
CA TYR A 6 12.21 5.35 -15.73
C TYR A 6 10.85 5.95 -15.34
N ALA A 7 9.97 5.19 -14.69
CA ALA A 7 8.66 5.66 -14.24
C ALA A 7 8.79 6.85 -13.26
N ILE A 8 9.74 6.78 -12.32
CA ILE A 8 10.06 7.91 -11.44
C ILE A 8 10.59 9.11 -12.23
N GLY A 9 11.41 8.87 -13.26
CA GLY A 9 11.90 9.93 -14.15
C GLY A 9 10.79 10.65 -14.88
N ILE A 10 9.80 9.93 -15.39
CA ILE A 10 8.59 10.53 -16.01
C ILE A 10 7.84 11.36 -14.97
N TRP A 11 7.58 10.82 -13.79
CA TRP A 11 6.90 11.53 -12.71
C TRP A 11 7.64 12.82 -12.32
N LEU A 12 8.96 12.75 -12.09
CA LEU A 12 9.79 13.93 -11.78
C LEU A 12 9.74 14.97 -12.89
N ASN A 13 9.74 14.54 -14.14
CA ASN A 13 9.69 15.48 -15.28
C ASN A 13 8.37 16.26 -15.31
N ARG A 14 7.23 15.62 -14.98
CA ARG A 14 5.93 16.29 -14.83
C ARG A 14 5.97 17.27 -13.65
N VAL A 15 6.47 16.82 -12.50
CA VAL A 15 6.59 17.66 -11.30
C VAL A 15 7.46 18.90 -11.55
N ILE A 16 8.60 18.75 -12.25
CA ILE A 16 9.48 19.88 -12.61
C ILE A 16 8.77 20.89 -13.53
N ARG A 17 7.86 20.44 -14.38
CA ARG A 17 7.00 21.30 -15.19
C ARG A 17 5.88 21.99 -14.42
N ARG A 18 5.88 21.88 -13.09
CA ARG A 18 4.89 22.42 -12.17
C ARG A 18 3.49 21.82 -12.34
N GLU A 19 3.42 20.60 -12.87
CA GLU A 19 2.18 19.83 -12.81
C GLU A 19 1.96 19.40 -11.36
N SER A 20 0.75 19.64 -10.83
CA SER A 20 0.40 19.17 -9.49
C SER A 20 0.49 17.65 -9.42
N SER A 21 0.81 17.11 -8.26
CA SER A 21 1.01 15.67 -8.07
C SER A 21 0.45 15.19 -6.76
N THR A 22 0.09 13.91 -6.71
CA THR A 22 -0.35 13.22 -5.50
C THR A 22 0.69 12.20 -5.08
N ILE A 23 1.18 12.31 -3.85
CA ILE A 23 2.01 11.27 -3.23
C ILE A 23 1.08 10.35 -2.45
N PHE A 24 1.04 9.10 -2.87
CA PHE A 24 0.11 8.10 -2.37
C PHE A 24 0.85 7.07 -1.50
N PHE A 25 0.35 6.86 -0.29
CA PHE A 25 0.77 5.81 0.62
C PHE A 25 -0.40 4.85 0.81
N CYS A 26 -0.16 3.55 0.72
CA CYS A 26 -1.08 2.54 1.21
C CYS A 26 -0.53 2.00 2.52
N VAL A 27 -1.30 2.12 3.60
CA VAL A 27 -0.91 1.69 4.93
C VAL A 27 -1.85 0.58 5.38
N CYS A 28 -1.27 -0.58 5.71
CA CYS A 28 -2.00 -1.66 6.36
C CYS A 28 -2.06 -1.41 7.87
N PRO A 29 -3.12 -1.87 8.54
CA PRO A 29 -3.13 -1.95 9.99
C PRO A 29 -1.94 -2.78 10.47
N ASP A 30 -1.25 -2.30 11.49
CA ASP A 30 -0.19 -3.08 12.13
C ASP A 30 -0.76 -3.92 13.27
N TYR A 31 -0.25 -5.12 13.40
CA TYR A 31 -0.64 -6.06 14.42
C TYR A 31 0.56 -6.41 15.29
N ALA A 32 0.53 -5.97 16.55
CA ALA A 32 1.52 -6.38 17.53
C ALA A 32 1.11 -7.71 18.18
N HIS A 33 2.08 -8.61 18.36
CA HIS A 33 1.88 -9.86 19.09
C HIS A 33 2.53 -9.75 20.45
N LYS A 34 1.69 -9.68 21.49
CA LYS A 34 2.15 -9.59 22.88
C LYS A 34 1.37 -10.59 23.74
N ASP A 35 2.10 -11.33 24.57
CA ASP A 35 1.52 -12.28 25.52
C ASP A 35 0.55 -13.31 24.89
N GLY A 36 0.89 -13.80 23.68
CA GLY A 36 0.08 -14.78 22.98
C GLY A 36 -1.16 -14.21 22.28
N LYS A 37 -1.36 -12.89 22.30
CA LYS A 37 -2.49 -12.20 21.65
C LYS A 37 -1.99 -11.22 20.61
N TYR A 38 -2.75 -11.12 19.52
CA TYR A 38 -2.58 -10.04 18.58
C TYR A 38 -3.35 -8.82 19.07
N THR A 39 -2.68 -7.69 19.11
CA THR A 39 -3.32 -6.39 19.34
C THR A 39 -3.29 -5.61 18.06
N PHE A 40 -4.39 -4.95 17.78
CA PHE A 40 -4.50 -4.03 16.68
C PHE A 40 -3.74 -2.76 17.05
N ASP A 41 -2.61 -2.56 16.40
CA ASP A 41 -1.80 -1.37 16.57
C ASP A 41 -1.97 -0.51 15.31
N SER A 42 -3.04 0.27 15.32
CA SER A 42 -3.32 1.14 14.20
C SER A 42 -2.75 2.53 14.43
N LEU A 43 -2.75 3.31 13.38
CA LEU A 43 -2.34 4.71 13.20
C LEU A 43 -2.36 5.66 14.44
N GLY A 44 -2.81 5.23 15.60
CA GLY A 44 -3.07 6.12 16.75
C GLY A 44 -2.31 5.85 18.03
N ASP A 45 -2.33 4.66 18.59
CA ASP A 45 -1.84 4.44 19.97
C ASP A 45 -0.42 3.87 20.07
N GLY A 46 0.24 3.80 19.07
CA GLY A 46 1.52 3.27 18.74
C GLY A 46 1.46 3.14 17.27
N ILE A 47 1.52 4.28 16.65
CA ILE A 47 1.52 4.45 15.22
C ILE A 47 2.30 3.32 14.61
N GLY A 48 1.63 2.46 13.91
CA GLY A 48 2.27 1.41 13.16
C GLY A 48 3.47 1.95 12.42
N LEU A 49 4.50 1.18 12.31
CA LEU A 49 5.81 1.61 11.78
C LEU A 49 5.68 2.36 10.43
N VAL A 50 4.68 1.99 9.65
CA VAL A 50 4.37 2.59 8.34
C VAL A 50 3.80 4.00 8.51
N ALA A 51 2.85 4.17 9.40
CA ALA A 51 2.25 5.48 9.66
C ALA A 51 3.24 6.45 10.31
N ALA A 52 4.08 5.98 11.25
CA ALA A 52 5.15 6.78 11.83
C ALA A 52 6.13 7.28 10.76
N ARG A 53 6.42 6.45 9.77
CA ARG A 53 7.26 6.86 8.64
C ARG A 53 6.59 7.90 7.77
N ALA A 54 5.31 7.74 7.46
CA ALA A 54 4.54 8.72 6.71
C ALA A 54 4.54 10.06 7.45
N GLN A 55 4.28 10.08 8.76
CA GLN A 55 4.34 11.28 9.59
C GLN A 55 5.70 11.99 9.55
N ASN A 56 6.80 11.22 9.51
CA ASN A 56 8.14 11.79 9.43
C ASN A 56 8.51 12.32 8.04
N ILE A 57 7.97 11.72 6.98
CA ILE A 57 8.36 11.99 5.60
C ILE A 57 7.50 13.08 4.97
N ILE A 58 6.19 13.07 5.21
CA ILE A 58 5.25 14.00 4.60
C ILE A 58 5.65 15.47 4.83
N PRO A 59 5.95 15.94 6.06
CA PRO A 59 6.35 17.33 6.26
C PRO A 59 7.63 17.70 5.52
N LYS A 60 8.58 16.77 5.42
CA LYS A 60 9.85 17.00 4.71
C LYS A 60 9.64 17.10 3.21
N LEU A 61 8.81 16.24 2.64
CA LEU A 61 8.44 16.31 1.22
C LEU A 61 7.65 17.57 0.93
N HIS A 62 6.66 17.91 1.77
CA HIS A 62 5.91 19.14 1.64
C HIS A 62 6.85 20.35 1.62
N ALA A 63 7.72 20.50 2.62
CA ALA A 63 8.68 21.59 2.69
C ALA A 63 9.66 21.65 1.50
N PHE A 64 10.06 20.47 0.98
CA PHE A 64 10.93 20.39 -0.18
C PHE A 64 10.25 20.91 -1.46
N PHE A 65 8.99 20.53 -1.69
CA PHE A 65 8.24 20.93 -2.88
C PHE A 65 7.73 22.38 -2.78
N ALA A 66 7.24 22.79 -1.59
CA ALA A 66 6.78 24.16 -1.35
C ALA A 66 7.87 25.22 -1.65
N LYS A 67 9.14 24.94 -1.29
CA LYS A 67 10.29 25.82 -1.63
C LYS A 67 10.51 25.99 -3.13
N ARG A 68 9.85 25.21 -3.97
CA ARG A 68 9.99 25.19 -5.43
C ARG A 68 8.71 25.60 -6.15
N ASP A 69 7.72 26.09 -5.40
CA ASP A 69 6.37 26.41 -5.91
C ASP A 69 5.70 25.22 -6.63
N ILE A 70 5.95 24.00 -6.13
CA ILE A 70 5.34 22.77 -6.65
C ILE A 70 4.24 22.35 -5.70
N GLU A 71 3.04 22.22 -6.23
CA GLU A 71 1.87 21.80 -5.48
C GLU A 71 1.81 20.27 -5.36
N ILE A 72 1.89 19.77 -4.12
CA ILE A 72 1.78 18.35 -3.81
C ILE A 72 0.65 18.12 -2.82
N SER A 73 -0.18 17.13 -3.12
CA SER A 73 -1.13 16.56 -2.18
C SER A 73 -0.65 15.19 -1.68
N PHE A 74 -1.10 14.80 -0.51
CA PHE A 74 -0.78 13.52 0.09
C PHE A 74 -2.06 12.73 0.33
N VAL A 75 -2.02 11.46 -0.03
CA VAL A 75 -3.07 10.49 0.29
C VAL A 75 -2.44 9.35 1.06
N VAL A 76 -2.88 9.14 2.29
CA VAL A 76 -2.50 7.99 3.11
C VAL A 76 -3.71 7.09 3.21
N ALA A 77 -3.89 6.23 2.21
CA ALA A 77 -5.02 5.32 2.15
C ALA A 77 -4.83 4.16 3.15
N VAL A 78 -5.85 3.91 3.93
CA VAL A 78 -5.87 2.82 4.92
C VAL A 78 -6.45 1.57 4.30
N ALA A 79 -5.74 0.45 4.39
CA ALA A 79 -6.18 -0.86 3.90
C ALA A 79 -7.26 -1.43 4.85
N ASP A 80 -8.46 -0.94 4.72
CA ASP A 80 -9.60 -1.29 5.57
C ASP A 80 -10.24 -2.65 5.22
N PHE A 81 -9.97 -3.18 4.03
CA PHE A 81 -10.50 -4.47 3.57
C PHE A 81 -10.10 -5.65 4.49
N GLU A 82 -9.04 -5.51 5.28
CA GLU A 82 -8.66 -6.53 6.28
C GLU A 82 -9.72 -6.71 7.37
N GLY A 83 -10.58 -5.72 7.61
CA GLY A 83 -11.73 -5.83 8.51
C GLY A 83 -12.82 -6.79 8.02
N ARG A 84 -12.82 -7.14 6.73
CA ARG A 84 -13.72 -8.13 6.14
C ARG A 84 -13.21 -9.57 6.30
N ASP A 85 -11.97 -9.76 6.79
CA ASP A 85 -11.39 -11.07 7.05
C ASP A 85 -11.72 -11.54 8.47
N ASP A 86 -12.59 -12.54 8.58
CA ASP A 86 -13.00 -13.15 9.84
C ASP A 86 -11.81 -13.67 10.65
N VAL A 87 -10.75 -14.17 9.98
CA VAL A 87 -9.56 -14.67 10.66
C VAL A 87 -8.83 -13.52 11.34
N THR A 88 -8.69 -12.42 10.64
CA THR A 88 -8.06 -11.20 11.17
C THR A 88 -8.86 -10.64 12.34
N CYS A 89 -10.15 -10.41 12.16
CA CYS A 89 -11.04 -9.91 13.21
C CYS A 89 -11.01 -10.80 14.47
N LYS A 90 -11.10 -12.12 14.30
CA LYS A 90 -11.02 -13.07 15.40
C LYS A 90 -9.69 -13.03 16.14
N LYS A 91 -8.58 -12.90 15.42
CA LYS A 91 -7.24 -12.84 16.04
C LYS A 91 -7.03 -11.59 16.87
N VAL A 92 -7.53 -10.45 16.41
CA VAL A 92 -7.43 -9.18 17.15
C VAL A 92 -8.54 -8.96 18.17
N GLY A 93 -9.50 -9.89 18.24
CA GLY A 93 -10.61 -9.84 19.21
C GLY A 93 -11.63 -8.72 18.93
N LEU A 94 -11.82 -8.36 17.66
CA LEU A 94 -12.75 -7.33 17.22
C LEU A 94 -13.84 -7.95 16.33
N THR A 95 -15.01 -7.30 16.32
CA THR A 95 -15.99 -7.48 15.25
C THR A 95 -15.57 -6.63 14.04
N GLU A 96 -16.14 -6.89 12.88
CA GLU A 96 -15.94 -6.05 11.69
C GLU A 96 -16.24 -4.57 12.01
N GLU A 97 -17.38 -4.28 12.64
CA GLU A 97 -17.75 -2.94 13.05
C GLU A 97 -16.72 -2.31 14.01
N GLY A 98 -16.27 -3.07 15.01
CA GLY A 98 -15.23 -2.65 15.95
C GLY A 98 -13.90 -2.37 15.27
N PHE A 99 -13.56 -3.15 14.25
CA PHE A 99 -12.37 -2.95 13.43
C PHE A 99 -12.44 -1.63 12.67
N TYR A 100 -13.54 -1.35 11.97
CA TYR A 100 -13.72 -0.08 11.27
C TYR A 100 -13.79 1.12 12.21
N ALA A 101 -14.46 1.00 13.37
CA ALA A 101 -14.48 2.07 14.35
C ALA A 101 -13.07 2.43 14.84
N ARG A 102 -12.24 1.41 15.08
CA ARG A 102 -10.83 1.60 15.46
C ARG A 102 -10.02 2.27 14.36
N LEU A 103 -10.19 1.86 13.11
CA LEU A 103 -9.52 2.49 11.96
C LEU A 103 -9.90 3.97 11.83
N ARG A 104 -11.19 4.32 11.95
CA ARG A 104 -11.64 5.72 11.86
C ARG A 104 -11.04 6.59 12.95
N SER A 105 -11.00 6.10 14.19
CA SER A 105 -10.32 6.79 15.30
C SER A 105 -8.85 7.03 14.98
N SER A 106 -8.18 6.05 14.40
CA SER A 106 -6.76 6.14 14.03
C SER A 106 -6.50 7.13 12.89
N GLN A 107 -7.38 7.19 11.90
CA GLN A 107 -7.29 8.19 10.82
C GLN A 107 -7.35 9.60 11.40
N GLN A 108 -8.26 9.85 12.33
CA GLN A 108 -8.38 11.15 12.98
C GLN A 108 -7.11 11.51 13.76
N CYS A 109 -6.63 10.62 14.62
CA CYS A 109 -5.39 10.85 15.38
C CYS A 109 -4.18 11.09 14.45
N PHE A 110 -4.13 10.37 13.32
CA PHE A 110 -3.07 10.57 12.35
C PHE A 110 -3.10 11.96 11.73
N LEU A 111 -4.28 12.45 11.36
CA LEU A 111 -4.46 13.79 10.78
C LEU A 111 -4.12 14.91 11.75
N GLU A 112 -4.44 14.74 13.04
CA GLU A 112 -4.13 15.73 14.09
C GLU A 112 -2.62 15.97 14.26
N GLY A 113 -1.77 15.07 13.76
CA GLY A 113 -0.32 15.21 13.76
C GLY A 113 0.24 16.15 12.70
N PHE A 114 -0.61 16.74 11.82
CA PHE A 114 -0.17 17.58 10.72
C PHE A 114 -0.73 18.99 10.80
N THR A 115 -0.03 19.93 10.20
CA THR A 115 -0.46 21.32 10.06
C THR A 115 -1.44 21.49 8.90
N GLU A 116 -2.32 22.49 8.97
CA GLU A 116 -3.40 22.70 7.98
C GLU A 116 -2.90 23.06 6.57
N ASP A 117 -1.65 23.51 6.45
CA ASP A 117 -1.03 23.84 5.16
C ASP A 117 -0.66 22.58 4.34
N ILE A 118 -0.61 21.41 4.99
CA ILE A 118 -0.34 20.14 4.31
C ILE A 118 -1.66 19.57 3.78
N ARG A 119 -1.82 19.52 2.46
CA ARG A 119 -2.97 18.89 1.82
C ARG A 119 -2.87 17.37 1.97
N LEU A 120 -3.46 16.85 3.03
CA LEU A 120 -3.42 15.44 3.39
C LEU A 120 -4.84 14.89 3.58
N THR A 121 -5.08 13.70 3.02
CA THR A 121 -6.29 12.92 3.28
C THR A 121 -5.95 11.49 3.66
N THR A 122 -6.80 10.87 4.45
CA THR A 122 -6.62 9.47 4.90
C THR A 122 -7.89 8.65 4.64
N PRO A 123 -8.27 8.44 3.37
CA PRO A 123 -9.46 7.65 3.06
C PRO A 123 -9.26 6.17 3.39
N PHE A 124 -10.34 5.43 3.55
CA PHE A 124 -10.32 3.99 3.38
C PHE A 124 -10.09 3.64 1.93
N ILE A 125 -9.28 2.61 1.66
CA ILE A 125 -8.96 2.26 0.29
C ILE A 125 -10.18 1.75 -0.47
N THR A 126 -11.10 1.09 0.23
CA THR A 126 -12.36 0.60 -0.36
C THR A 126 -13.32 1.73 -0.74
N GLU A 127 -13.15 2.94 -0.19
CA GLU A 127 -13.94 4.13 -0.51
C GLU A 127 -13.38 4.93 -1.69
N MET A 128 -12.16 4.63 -2.14
CA MET A 128 -11.48 5.40 -3.20
C MET A 128 -11.89 5.01 -4.62
N GLY A 129 -12.66 3.93 -4.78
CA GLY A 129 -13.09 3.43 -6.09
C GLY A 129 -13.82 2.09 -5.98
N PRO A 130 -14.13 1.45 -7.09
CA PRO A 130 -14.80 0.14 -7.11
C PRO A 130 -13.84 -0.98 -6.72
N TRP A 131 -13.40 -0.97 -5.46
CA TRP A 131 -12.40 -1.87 -4.90
C TRP A 131 -12.65 -3.34 -5.25
N ASP A 132 -13.86 -3.83 -4.95
CA ASP A 132 -14.19 -5.25 -5.16
C ASP A 132 -14.10 -5.65 -6.64
N MET A 133 -14.49 -4.76 -7.55
CA MET A 133 -14.35 -4.99 -9.00
C MET A 133 -12.87 -5.06 -9.41
N PHE A 134 -12.04 -4.19 -8.87
CA PHE A 134 -10.61 -4.21 -9.17
C PHE A 134 -9.91 -5.44 -8.58
N VAL A 135 -10.33 -5.91 -7.42
CA VAL A 135 -9.81 -7.16 -6.84
C VAL A 135 -10.20 -8.35 -7.72
N ILE A 136 -11.47 -8.44 -8.14
CA ILE A 136 -11.94 -9.50 -9.05
C ILE A 136 -11.15 -9.47 -10.38
N GLU A 137 -10.98 -8.29 -10.98
CA GLU A 137 -10.15 -8.15 -12.19
C GLU A 137 -8.71 -8.63 -11.95
N GLY A 138 -8.14 -8.30 -10.79
CA GLY A 138 -6.82 -8.75 -10.38
C GLY A 138 -6.73 -10.26 -10.23
N GLU A 139 -7.71 -10.89 -9.60
CA GLU A 139 -7.80 -12.36 -9.44
C GLU A 139 -7.91 -13.08 -10.79
N GLU A 140 -8.73 -12.57 -11.72
CA GLU A 140 -8.85 -13.11 -13.07
C GLU A 140 -7.52 -13.05 -13.83
N ARG A 141 -6.78 -11.94 -13.73
CA ARG A 141 -5.47 -11.78 -14.35
C ARG A 141 -4.45 -12.76 -13.77
N VAL A 142 -4.40 -12.84 -12.45
CA VAL A 142 -3.50 -13.72 -11.72
C VAL A 142 -3.80 -15.19 -12.04
N ALA A 143 -5.07 -15.59 -12.06
CA ALA A 143 -5.49 -16.94 -12.46
C ALA A 143 -5.14 -17.26 -13.93
N GLY A 144 -5.17 -16.26 -14.79
CA GLY A 144 -4.72 -16.36 -16.19
C GLY A 144 -3.20 -16.39 -16.38
N GLY A 145 -2.42 -16.34 -15.29
CA GLY A 145 -0.96 -16.28 -15.33
C GLY A 145 -0.40 -14.89 -15.65
N ASP A 146 -1.23 -13.87 -15.73
CA ASP A 146 -0.85 -12.47 -15.97
C ASP A 146 -0.52 -11.77 -14.64
N ILE A 147 0.46 -12.30 -13.92
CA ILE A 147 1.03 -11.67 -12.71
C ILE A 147 2.08 -10.61 -13.05
N SER A 148 2.37 -10.45 -14.32
CA SER A 148 3.29 -9.47 -14.80
C SER A 148 2.56 -8.42 -15.65
N GLY A 149 2.86 -7.18 -15.43
CA GLY A 149 2.62 -6.15 -16.42
C GLY A 149 3.80 -6.07 -17.38
N VAL A 150 4.23 -4.89 -17.71
CA VAL A 150 5.49 -4.61 -18.44
C VAL A 150 6.71 -5.26 -17.77
N PHE A 151 6.59 -5.59 -16.51
CA PHE A 151 7.63 -6.25 -15.74
C PHE A 151 7.21 -7.68 -15.43
N SER A 152 7.64 -8.64 -16.24
CA SER A 152 7.45 -10.04 -15.87
C SER A 152 8.04 -10.29 -14.49
N VAL A 153 7.28 -10.90 -13.62
CA VAL A 153 7.80 -11.48 -12.38
C VAL A 153 8.36 -12.86 -12.78
N PRO A 154 9.66 -13.04 -12.87
CA PRO A 154 10.24 -14.35 -13.19
C PRO A 154 9.81 -15.38 -12.14
N ASP A 155 9.65 -16.64 -12.54
CA ASP A 155 9.18 -17.71 -11.65
C ASP A 155 9.99 -17.77 -10.34
N HIS A 156 11.31 -17.67 -10.42
CA HIS A 156 12.18 -17.68 -9.24
C HIS A 156 11.96 -16.49 -8.29
N VAL A 157 11.45 -15.36 -8.80
CA VAL A 157 11.11 -14.20 -7.96
C VAL A 157 9.77 -14.46 -7.28
N PHE A 158 8.82 -15.06 -8.00
CA PHE A 158 7.55 -15.45 -7.41
C PHE A 158 7.73 -16.52 -6.33
N GLU A 159 8.52 -17.56 -6.60
CA GLU A 159 8.91 -18.58 -5.62
C GLU A 159 9.55 -17.94 -4.37
N TYR A 160 10.47 -17.01 -4.55
CA TYR A 160 11.07 -16.27 -3.45
C TYR A 160 10.04 -15.49 -2.63
N ILE A 161 9.04 -14.88 -3.29
CA ILE A 161 7.95 -14.18 -2.58
C ILE A 161 7.16 -15.19 -1.73
N VAL A 162 6.75 -16.30 -2.30
CA VAL A 162 6.01 -17.36 -1.61
C VAL A 162 6.79 -17.84 -0.40
N ASP A 163 8.05 -18.21 -0.56
CA ASP A 163 8.91 -18.70 0.51
C ASP A 163 9.10 -17.67 1.62
N SER A 164 9.32 -16.42 1.25
CA SER A 164 9.52 -15.33 2.23
C SER A 164 8.25 -14.99 3.01
N ARG A 165 7.07 -15.23 2.43
CA ARG A 165 5.76 -14.99 3.06
C ARG A 165 5.25 -16.17 3.87
N ALA A 166 5.67 -17.39 3.56
CA ALA A 166 5.17 -18.61 4.19
C ALA A 166 5.18 -18.55 5.74
N PRO A 167 6.26 -18.11 6.43
CA PRO A 167 6.24 -18.04 7.90
C PRO A 167 5.19 -17.08 8.46
N LEU A 168 4.91 -15.97 7.76
CA LEU A 168 3.89 -15.02 8.16
C LEU A 168 2.49 -15.56 7.91
N VAL A 169 2.28 -16.16 6.73
CA VAL A 169 1.00 -16.74 6.32
C VAL A 169 0.60 -17.89 7.26
N HIS A 170 1.52 -18.82 7.54
CA HIS A 170 1.26 -19.92 8.47
C HIS A 170 0.97 -19.43 9.89
N ARG A 171 1.71 -18.41 10.36
CA ARG A 171 1.43 -17.79 11.66
C ARG A 171 0.04 -17.16 11.70
N TRP A 172 -0.40 -16.57 10.59
CA TRP A 172 -1.67 -15.84 10.54
C TRP A 172 -2.86 -16.79 10.29
N TYR A 173 -2.75 -17.69 9.31
CA TYR A 173 -3.85 -18.53 8.86
C TYR A 173 -3.75 -20.00 9.32
N GLY A 174 -2.59 -20.45 9.78
CA GLY A 174 -2.33 -21.83 10.19
C GLY A 174 -1.50 -22.61 9.17
N GLU A 175 -0.89 -23.71 9.62
CA GLU A 175 0.04 -24.53 8.81
C GLU A 175 -0.61 -25.23 7.59
N GLY A 176 -1.94 -25.39 7.58
CA GLY A 176 -2.65 -26.06 6.49
C GLY A 176 -3.07 -25.14 5.35
N VAL A 177 -2.76 -23.84 5.42
CA VAL A 177 -3.17 -22.89 4.38
C VAL A 177 -2.26 -22.99 3.15
N ASP A 178 -2.85 -22.85 1.97
CA ASP A 178 -2.11 -22.72 0.73
C ASP A 178 -1.48 -21.33 0.61
N VAL A 179 -0.17 -21.25 0.85
CA VAL A 179 0.60 -20.00 0.80
C VAL A 179 0.55 -19.36 -0.58
N VAL A 180 0.55 -20.17 -1.65
CA VAL A 180 0.49 -19.66 -3.03
C VAL A 180 -0.80 -18.90 -3.25
N SER A 181 -1.94 -19.48 -2.88
CA SER A 181 -3.24 -18.83 -3.01
C SER A 181 -3.32 -17.53 -2.23
N VAL A 182 -2.74 -17.47 -1.02
CA VAL A 182 -2.70 -16.22 -0.24
C VAL A 182 -1.84 -15.14 -0.94
N VAL A 183 -0.69 -15.51 -1.48
CA VAL A 183 0.18 -14.57 -2.20
C VAL A 183 -0.48 -14.07 -3.47
N LEU A 184 -1.19 -14.93 -4.20
CA LEU A 184 -1.94 -14.55 -5.40
C LEU A 184 -3.10 -13.59 -5.07
N SER A 185 -3.84 -13.85 -3.99
CA SER A 185 -4.87 -12.91 -3.50
C SER A 185 -4.26 -11.56 -3.11
N GLN A 186 -3.11 -11.55 -2.44
CA GLN A 186 -2.39 -10.30 -2.17
C GLN A 186 -1.97 -9.58 -3.45
N ALA A 187 -1.50 -10.32 -4.47
CA ALA A 187 -1.16 -9.73 -5.77
C ALA A 187 -2.37 -9.03 -6.41
N ALA A 188 -3.56 -9.61 -6.34
CA ALA A 188 -4.80 -9.00 -6.80
C ALA A 188 -5.15 -7.71 -6.04
N GLN A 189 -4.94 -7.69 -4.72
CA GLN A 189 -5.12 -6.48 -3.90
C GLN A 189 -4.14 -5.37 -4.30
N TYR A 190 -2.86 -5.68 -4.54
CA TYR A 190 -1.89 -4.71 -5.05
C TYR A 190 -2.25 -4.17 -6.44
N PHE A 191 -2.79 -5.03 -7.31
CA PHE A 191 -3.36 -4.60 -8.58
C PHE A 191 -4.50 -3.59 -8.37
N ALA A 192 -5.43 -3.89 -7.47
CA ALA A 192 -6.55 -2.99 -7.15
C ALA A 192 -6.06 -1.63 -6.63
N VAL A 193 -5.04 -1.62 -5.73
CA VAL A 193 -4.39 -0.38 -5.30
C VAL A 193 -3.82 0.39 -6.49
N GLY A 194 -3.12 -0.30 -7.39
CA GLY A 194 -2.59 0.30 -8.61
C GLY A 194 -3.69 0.96 -9.46
N ARG A 195 -4.82 0.27 -9.64
CA ARG A 195 -5.99 0.78 -10.39
C ARG A 195 -6.60 2.02 -9.73
N ILE A 196 -6.72 2.03 -8.41
CA ILE A 196 -7.20 3.19 -7.65
C ILE A 196 -6.30 4.41 -7.91
N THR A 197 -4.99 4.24 -7.92
CA THR A 197 -4.06 5.35 -8.12
C THR A 197 -4.16 5.99 -9.50
N GLU A 198 -4.70 5.30 -10.51
CA GLU A 198 -4.92 5.86 -11.84
C GLU A 198 -5.92 7.02 -11.86
N SER A 199 -6.81 7.11 -10.86
CA SER A 199 -7.74 8.22 -10.69
C SER A 199 -7.11 9.47 -10.05
N LEU A 200 -5.92 9.34 -9.51
CA LEU A 200 -5.20 10.43 -8.85
C LEU A 200 -4.41 11.27 -9.85
N ASN A 201 -4.20 12.54 -9.51
CA ASN A 201 -3.46 13.45 -10.35
C ASN A 201 -1.95 13.18 -10.26
N ASN A 202 -1.36 12.73 -11.36
CA ASN A 202 0.08 12.44 -11.50
C ASN A 202 0.65 11.71 -10.27
N PRO A 203 0.16 10.49 -9.95
CA PRO A 203 0.45 9.83 -8.70
C PRO A 203 1.90 9.33 -8.61
N LEU A 204 2.50 9.44 -7.41
CA LEU A 204 3.67 8.69 -7.00
C LEU A 204 3.26 7.73 -5.87
N ILE A 205 3.33 6.44 -6.10
CA ILE A 205 3.09 5.43 -5.06
C ILE A 205 4.33 5.30 -4.19
N VAL A 206 4.16 5.39 -2.89
CA VAL A 206 5.24 5.14 -1.93
C VAL A 206 5.02 3.76 -1.30
N GLY A 207 5.80 2.79 -1.76
CA GLY A 207 5.80 1.43 -1.23
C GLY A 207 6.60 1.36 0.07
N MET A 208 5.98 0.88 1.13
CA MET A 208 6.58 0.80 2.46
C MET A 208 6.88 -0.63 2.90
N GLU A 209 6.46 -1.60 2.10
CA GLU A 209 6.67 -3.03 2.34
C GLU A 209 7.95 -3.57 1.68
N SER A 210 7.92 -4.82 1.24
CA SER A 210 9.02 -5.42 0.48
C SER A 210 9.12 -4.82 -0.92
N PRO A 211 10.34 -4.52 -1.43
CA PRO A 211 10.53 -4.05 -2.81
C PRO A 211 9.93 -5.00 -3.84
N VAL A 212 9.91 -6.29 -3.53
CA VAL A 212 9.42 -7.34 -4.44
C VAL A 212 7.90 -7.27 -4.57
N MET A 213 7.19 -6.98 -3.47
CA MET A 213 5.73 -6.77 -3.50
C MET A 213 5.34 -5.55 -4.33
N SER A 214 6.22 -4.56 -4.44
CA SER A 214 5.99 -3.39 -5.30
C SER A 214 5.85 -3.72 -6.79
N LEU A 215 6.30 -4.90 -7.22
CA LEU A 215 6.10 -5.38 -8.60
C LEU A 215 4.61 -5.60 -8.90
N PHE A 216 3.84 -6.00 -7.91
CA PHE A 216 2.41 -6.27 -8.09
C PHE A 216 1.59 -5.01 -8.41
N TYR A 217 2.08 -3.80 -8.05
CA TYR A 217 1.45 -2.57 -8.51
C TYR A 217 1.49 -2.39 -10.03
N GLN A 218 2.38 -3.12 -10.72
CA GLN A 218 2.54 -3.03 -12.17
C GLN A 218 1.69 -4.04 -12.95
N ILE A 219 0.96 -4.93 -12.27
CA ILE A 219 0.10 -5.90 -12.95
C ILE A 219 -0.84 -5.17 -13.91
N GLY A 220 -0.94 -5.66 -15.13
CA GLY A 220 -1.80 -5.11 -16.18
C GLY A 220 -1.24 -3.88 -16.91
N THR A 221 -0.07 -3.32 -16.55
CA THR A 221 0.59 -2.28 -17.35
C THR A 221 1.14 -2.88 -18.65
N LYS A 222 0.91 -2.21 -19.79
CA LYS A 222 1.25 -2.77 -21.13
C LYS A 222 2.53 -2.17 -21.70
N SER A 223 2.94 -1.01 -21.22
CA SER A 223 4.10 -0.28 -21.72
C SER A 223 4.85 0.41 -20.58
N LEU A 224 6.06 0.88 -20.85
CA LEU A 224 6.81 1.69 -19.87
C LEU A 224 6.13 3.02 -19.58
N ASP A 225 5.37 3.55 -20.54
CA ASP A 225 4.64 4.81 -20.38
C ASP A 225 3.41 4.65 -19.47
N ASP A 226 2.86 3.42 -19.40
CA ASP A 226 1.76 3.05 -18.50
C ASP A 226 2.29 2.65 -17.10
N ALA A 227 3.60 2.48 -16.94
CA ALA A 227 4.18 2.02 -15.68
C ALA A 227 3.90 3.01 -14.54
N ARG A 228 3.37 2.48 -13.44
CA ARG A 228 3.09 3.29 -12.25
C ARG A 228 4.39 3.66 -11.56
N PRO A 229 4.63 4.94 -11.27
CA PRO A 229 5.84 5.34 -10.55
C PRO A 229 5.72 4.89 -9.08
N VAL A 230 6.62 4.02 -8.66
CA VAL A 230 6.69 3.51 -7.29
C VAL A 230 8.04 3.84 -6.69
N LEU A 231 8.03 4.56 -5.57
CA LEU A 231 9.19 4.81 -4.73
C LEU A 231 9.16 3.85 -3.54
N TYR A 232 10.19 3.05 -3.39
CA TYR A 232 10.31 2.14 -2.26
C TYR A 232 11.15 2.78 -1.15
N LEU A 233 10.58 2.84 0.05
CA LEU A 233 11.29 3.28 1.25
C LEU A 233 11.83 2.06 2.00
N LYS A 234 13.14 1.84 1.92
CA LYS A 234 13.81 0.73 2.60
C LYS A 234 13.53 0.77 4.11
N LYS A 235 13.12 -0.36 4.67
CA LYS A 235 13.11 -0.57 6.12
C LYS A 235 14.54 -0.30 6.65
N GLN A 236 14.71 0.75 7.45
CA GLN A 236 15.91 0.82 8.28
C GLN A 236 15.65 -0.10 9.47
N ASN A 237 16.51 -1.10 9.62
CA ASN A 237 16.56 -1.87 10.88
C ASN A 237 17.06 -0.90 11.96
N TYR A 238 16.17 -0.46 12.82
CA TYR A 238 16.51 0.19 14.07
C TYR A 238 16.71 -0.87 15.14
#